data_0e67329fc2eef633dd8df61cf81fff9a
#
_entry.id   0e67329fc2eef633dd8df61cf81fff9a
#
_cell.length_a   1.000
_cell.length_b   1.000
_cell.length_c   1.000
_cell.angle_alpha   90.00
_cell.angle_beta   90.00
_cell.angle_gamma   90.00
#
_symmetry.space_group_name_H-M   'P 1'
#
loop_
_entity.id
_entity.type
_entity.pdbx_description
1 polymer ?
#
loop_
_entity_poly.entity_id
_entity_poly.type
_entity_poly.pdbx_seq_one_letter_code
_entity_poly.pdbx_strand_id
1 'polypeptide(L)'
;MTNGQSVKKKQTVNKKQKLTIIICASVFAVLLVVYLAVIRPLLKTATAETKPPELLEGEVLGANNRVLMFPHTEKADILSIEVHNEKGTYKFYRGFNGDNDNFYIEGMEGAPYSLELLSSLVVSSGYTLAMPLGDGSPRLNDPSDDLSVYGLAESDNPAWYLLTTMSGKTYKVYIGNQIPTGGGYYCMFDGRNAVYVLDSSLSSTLLADVKSMITPSLGYPISTSDMFKVDDFQIIKENKLFLWVDTLTAEESGKDLPSYEAKFPAGMELNTSVYTSLLEVFSSFAGTETVACG
;
A
#
# COMPACT_ATOMS: atom_id res chain seq x y z
N MET A 1 45.49 38.61 -48.80
CA MET A 1 45.92 38.89 -47.43
C MET A 1 45.12 40.08 -46.90
N THR A 2 44.05 39.87 -46.17
CA THR A 2 43.23 40.94 -45.55
C THR A 2 42.95 40.52 -44.11
N ASN A 3 43.65 41.18 -43.23
CA ASN A 3 43.51 41.03 -41.78
C ASN A 3 42.20 41.64 -41.33
N GLY A 4 41.27 40.79 -40.88
CA GLY A 4 40.05 41.18 -40.18
C GLY A 4 40.28 41.26 -38.66
N GLN A 5 40.54 42.43 -38.13
CA GLN A 5 40.56 42.65 -36.67
C GLN A 5 39.13 42.70 -36.13
N SER A 6 38.77 41.69 -35.33
CA SER A 6 37.55 41.65 -34.54
C SER A 6 37.63 42.64 -33.37
N VAL A 7 36.95 43.77 -33.46
CA VAL A 7 36.79 44.74 -32.40
C VAL A 7 35.76 44.25 -31.38
N LYS A 8 36.25 43.74 -30.19
CA LYS A 8 35.38 43.43 -29.06
C LYS A 8 34.77 44.72 -28.52
N LYS A 9 33.45 44.94 -28.82
CA LYS A 9 32.66 46.00 -28.16
C LYS A 9 32.54 45.71 -26.66
N LYS A 10 33.22 46.54 -25.82
CA LYS A 10 32.97 46.57 -24.40
C LYS A 10 31.54 47.05 -24.14
N GLN A 11 30.65 46.18 -23.72
CA GLN A 11 29.31 46.57 -23.20
C GLN A 11 29.49 47.32 -21.92
N THR A 12 29.20 48.63 -21.96
CA THR A 12 29.11 49.49 -20.77
C THR A 12 27.82 49.22 -20.03
N VAL A 13 27.88 48.55 -18.89
CA VAL A 13 26.74 48.23 -18.04
C VAL A 13 26.16 49.56 -17.52
N ASN A 14 24.86 49.81 -17.79
CA ASN A 14 24.15 51.00 -17.45
C ASN A 14 24.05 51.18 -15.89
N LYS A 15 24.06 52.42 -15.37
CA LYS A 15 24.03 52.74 -13.93
C LYS A 15 22.90 52.00 -13.19
N LYS A 16 21.71 51.88 -13.81
CA LYS A 16 20.56 51.11 -13.26
C LYS A 16 20.84 49.61 -13.16
N GLN A 17 21.52 49.04 -14.15
CA GLN A 17 21.89 47.60 -14.13
C GLN A 17 22.94 47.32 -13.03
N LYS A 18 23.90 48.21 -12.83
CA LYS A 18 24.87 48.10 -11.72
C LYS A 18 24.21 48.12 -10.34
N LEU A 19 23.21 49.01 -10.14
CA LEU A 19 22.46 49.07 -8.91
C LEU A 19 21.64 47.80 -8.64
N THR A 20 20.96 47.26 -9.68
CA THR A 20 20.22 46.03 -9.56
C THR A 20 21.12 44.84 -9.21
N ILE A 21 22.30 44.76 -9.85
CA ILE A 21 23.28 43.68 -9.55
C ILE A 21 23.77 43.79 -8.09
N ILE A 22 24.01 44.97 -7.59
CA ILE A 22 24.45 45.18 -6.19
C ILE A 22 23.36 44.77 -5.22
N ILE A 23 22.09 45.12 -5.50
CA ILE A 23 20.94 44.74 -4.65
C ILE A 23 20.78 43.20 -4.66
N CYS A 24 20.82 42.55 -5.82
CA CYS A 24 20.73 41.11 -5.91
C CYS A 24 21.88 40.41 -5.18
N ALA A 25 23.10 40.89 -5.33
CA ALA A 25 24.28 40.35 -4.64
C ALA A 25 24.19 40.50 -3.11
N SER A 26 23.66 41.64 -2.62
CA SER A 26 23.48 41.84 -1.18
C SER A 26 22.38 40.95 -0.60
N VAL A 27 21.26 40.78 -1.30
CA VAL A 27 20.19 39.85 -0.90
C VAL A 27 20.73 38.42 -0.87
N PHE A 28 21.47 38.01 -1.89
CA PHE A 28 22.07 36.66 -1.94
C PHE A 28 23.09 36.49 -0.78
N ALA A 29 23.90 37.48 -0.47
CA ALA A 29 24.84 37.39 0.64
C ALA A 29 24.11 37.23 2.00
N VAL A 30 23.02 37.97 2.22
CA VAL A 30 22.19 37.83 3.42
C VAL A 30 21.57 36.47 3.52
N LEU A 31 21.00 35.95 2.43
CA LEU A 31 20.44 34.60 2.39
C LEU A 31 21.53 33.53 2.67
N LEU A 32 22.71 33.70 2.15
CA LEU A 32 23.84 32.78 2.37
C LEU A 32 24.29 32.82 3.84
N VAL A 33 24.32 33.98 4.49
CA VAL A 33 24.63 34.10 5.91
C VAL A 33 23.55 33.42 6.75
N VAL A 34 22.27 33.66 6.45
CA VAL A 34 21.16 32.96 7.14
C VAL A 34 21.22 31.47 6.97
N TYR A 35 21.51 30.98 5.74
CA TYR A 35 21.70 29.57 5.48
C TYR A 35 22.84 28.98 6.32
N LEU A 36 24.01 29.63 6.32
CA LEU A 36 25.19 29.13 7.03
C LEU A 36 25.08 29.25 8.56
N ALA A 37 24.45 30.33 9.05
CA ALA A 37 24.38 30.58 10.48
C ALA A 37 23.18 29.93 11.18
N VAL A 38 22.08 29.69 10.46
CA VAL A 38 20.83 29.20 11.05
C VAL A 38 20.47 27.82 10.48
N ILE A 39 20.34 27.71 9.16
CA ILE A 39 19.80 26.48 8.53
C ILE A 39 20.82 25.34 8.62
N ARG A 40 22.07 25.60 8.33
CA ARG A 40 23.11 24.57 8.35
C ARG A 40 23.38 23.94 9.73
N PRO A 41 23.45 24.69 10.85
CA PRO A 41 23.54 24.10 12.18
C PRO A 41 22.26 23.36 12.58
N LEU A 42 21.07 23.86 12.24
CA LEU A 42 19.81 23.14 12.46
C LEU A 42 19.75 21.81 11.70
N LEU A 43 20.19 21.80 10.44
CA LEU A 43 20.30 20.56 9.66
C LEU A 43 21.36 19.61 10.23
N LYS A 44 22.49 20.12 10.75
CA LYS A 44 23.48 19.28 11.42
C LYS A 44 22.99 18.70 12.74
N THR A 45 22.15 19.44 13.47
CA THR A 45 21.52 18.94 14.71
C THR A 45 20.46 17.88 14.39
N ALA A 46 19.75 18.03 13.26
CA ALA A 46 18.79 17.02 12.76
C ALA A 46 19.50 15.79 12.17
N THR A 47 20.76 15.91 11.74
CA THR A 47 21.64 14.81 11.25
C THR A 47 22.67 14.38 12.29
N ALA A 48 22.53 14.80 13.56
CA ALA A 48 23.35 14.22 14.63
C ALA A 48 23.14 12.70 14.55
N GLU A 49 24.23 11.96 14.32
CA GLU A 49 24.24 10.50 14.35
C GLU A 49 23.62 10.08 15.68
N THR A 50 22.33 9.74 15.67
CA THR A 50 21.71 9.12 16.83
C THR A 50 22.46 7.82 17.05
N LYS A 51 23.10 7.70 18.22
CA LYS A 51 23.76 6.46 18.64
C LYS A 51 22.77 5.32 18.35
N PRO A 52 23.19 4.26 17.66
CA PRO A 52 22.31 3.12 17.40
C PRO A 52 21.68 2.67 18.72
N PRO A 53 20.39 2.36 18.72
CA PRO A 53 19.73 1.87 19.92
C PRO A 53 20.36 0.55 20.38
N GLU A 54 20.39 0.31 21.68
CA GLU A 54 20.77 -0.98 22.22
C GLU A 54 19.72 -2.02 21.81
N LEU A 55 20.18 -3.13 21.26
CA LEU A 55 19.29 -4.19 20.78
C LEU A 55 19.08 -5.24 21.89
N LEU A 56 17.83 -5.68 22.05
CA LEU A 56 17.50 -6.86 22.83
C LEU A 56 17.73 -8.12 21.98
N GLU A 57 17.73 -9.27 22.66
CA GLU A 57 17.89 -10.56 21.98
C GLU A 57 16.79 -10.76 20.92
N GLY A 58 17.22 -11.10 19.71
CA GLY A 58 16.34 -11.30 18.56
C GLY A 58 15.89 -10.03 17.85
N GLU A 59 16.19 -8.82 18.37
CA GLU A 59 16.03 -7.58 17.62
C GLU A 59 17.12 -7.42 16.55
N VAL A 60 16.77 -6.72 15.46
CA VAL A 60 17.72 -6.44 14.38
C VAL A 60 17.66 -4.95 14.03
N LEU A 61 18.83 -4.37 13.77
CA LEU A 61 18.92 -3.00 13.30
C LEU A 61 18.53 -2.94 11.82
N GLY A 62 17.47 -2.23 11.53
CA GLY A 62 17.00 -1.92 10.18
C GLY A 62 17.56 -0.62 9.62
N ALA A 63 17.01 -0.16 8.52
CA ALA A 63 17.39 1.11 7.91
C ALA A 63 17.14 2.30 8.86
N ASN A 64 17.99 3.33 8.77
CA ASN A 64 17.88 4.57 9.55
C ASN A 64 17.89 4.34 11.08
N ASN A 65 18.65 3.36 11.57
CA ASN A 65 18.74 2.97 12.97
C ASN A 65 17.38 2.58 13.62
N ARG A 66 16.40 2.19 12.81
CA ARG A 66 15.13 1.66 13.32
C ARG A 66 15.29 0.20 13.72
N VAL A 67 14.57 -0.21 14.75
CA VAL A 67 14.64 -1.58 15.27
C VAL A 67 13.52 -2.42 14.68
N LEU A 68 13.90 -3.57 14.11
CA LEU A 68 12.98 -4.66 13.76
C LEU A 68 12.78 -5.54 14.99
N MET A 69 11.55 -5.90 15.28
CA MET A 69 11.23 -6.77 16.43
C MET A 69 11.77 -8.20 16.26
N PHE A 70 12.00 -8.62 15.02
CA PHE A 70 12.61 -9.90 14.65
C PHE A 70 13.29 -9.75 13.29
N PRO A 71 14.15 -10.69 12.85
CA PRO A 71 14.83 -10.62 11.56
C PRO A 71 13.83 -10.50 10.41
N HIS A 72 14.14 -9.59 9.48
CA HIS A 72 13.35 -9.42 8.26
C HIS A 72 13.12 -10.75 7.57
N THR A 73 11.88 -11.04 7.26
CA THR A 73 11.47 -12.23 6.50
C THR A 73 10.91 -11.78 5.16
N GLU A 74 11.59 -12.13 4.09
CA GLU A 74 11.15 -11.82 2.74
C GLU A 74 9.83 -12.53 2.43
N LYS A 75 8.98 -11.91 1.58
CA LYS A 75 7.70 -12.51 1.16
C LYS A 75 7.87 -13.95 0.67
N ALA A 76 8.98 -14.25 -0.02
CA ALA A 76 9.29 -15.58 -0.53
C ALA A 76 9.49 -16.63 0.57
N ASP A 77 9.92 -16.22 1.76
CA ASP A 77 10.20 -17.09 2.89
C ASP A 77 9.01 -17.23 3.86
N ILE A 78 7.91 -16.50 3.63
CA ILE A 78 6.71 -16.59 4.45
C ILE A 78 5.82 -17.72 3.96
N LEU A 79 5.48 -18.65 4.85
CA LEU A 79 4.53 -19.74 4.62
C LEU A 79 3.10 -19.30 4.89
N SER A 80 2.87 -18.69 6.07
CA SER A 80 1.55 -18.22 6.47
C SER A 80 1.62 -17.12 7.51
N ILE A 81 0.53 -16.37 7.61
CA ILE A 81 0.28 -15.39 8.67
C ILE A 81 -1.10 -15.70 9.24
N GLU A 82 -1.16 -16.02 10.52
CA GLU A 82 -2.41 -16.17 11.26
C GLU A 82 -2.66 -14.90 12.07
N VAL A 83 -3.87 -14.39 12.02
CA VAL A 83 -4.28 -13.16 12.71
C VAL A 83 -5.46 -13.47 13.59
N HIS A 84 -5.40 -12.99 14.83
CA HIS A 84 -6.51 -12.98 15.78
C HIS A 84 -6.82 -11.55 16.20
N ASN A 85 -8.07 -11.15 16.11
CA ASN A 85 -8.55 -9.87 16.61
C ASN A 85 -10.02 -9.97 17.06
N GLU A 86 -10.64 -8.87 17.45
CA GLU A 86 -12.05 -8.82 17.88
C GLU A 86 -13.06 -9.32 16.82
N LYS A 87 -12.66 -9.38 15.54
CA LYS A 87 -13.51 -9.83 14.44
C LYS A 87 -13.39 -11.33 14.18
N GLY A 88 -12.39 -11.99 14.76
CA GLY A 88 -12.17 -13.42 14.63
C GLY A 88 -10.72 -13.82 14.45
N THR A 89 -10.54 -15.08 14.08
CA THR A 89 -9.23 -15.64 13.72
C THR A 89 -9.27 -16.08 12.28
N TYR A 90 -8.27 -15.68 11.51
CA TYR A 90 -8.16 -16.02 10.10
C TYR A 90 -6.70 -16.18 9.69
N LYS A 91 -6.47 -16.92 8.63
CA LYS A 91 -5.13 -17.28 8.19
C LYS A 91 -4.93 -16.97 6.72
N PHE A 92 -3.84 -16.28 6.45
CA PHE A 92 -3.30 -16.08 5.13
C PHE A 92 -2.23 -17.14 4.88
N TYR A 93 -2.30 -17.87 3.79
CA TYR A 93 -1.33 -18.91 3.47
C TYR A 93 -0.86 -18.81 2.03
N ARG A 94 0.36 -19.25 1.79
CA ARG A 94 0.94 -19.29 0.45
C ARG A 94 0.33 -20.42 -0.37
N GLY A 95 -0.16 -20.11 -1.56
CA GLY A 95 -0.63 -21.12 -2.52
C GLY A 95 0.52 -21.87 -3.19
N PHE A 96 0.35 -23.18 -3.36
CA PHE A 96 1.37 -24.05 -3.94
C PHE A 96 1.05 -24.56 -5.37
N ASN A 97 -0.08 -24.14 -5.94
CA ASN A 97 -0.59 -24.65 -7.21
C ASN A 97 -0.08 -23.86 -8.42
N GLY A 98 1.24 -23.83 -8.62
CA GLY A 98 1.82 -23.24 -9.84
C GLY A 98 1.92 -21.72 -9.85
N ASP A 99 1.16 -21.03 -9.03
CA ASP A 99 1.15 -19.57 -8.84
C ASP A 99 1.83 -19.24 -7.51
N ASN A 100 3.11 -19.55 -7.45
CA ASN A 100 3.88 -19.73 -6.21
C ASN A 100 4.08 -18.48 -5.34
N ASP A 101 3.63 -17.30 -5.76
CA ASP A 101 3.84 -16.05 -5.04
C ASP A 101 2.58 -15.42 -4.46
N ASN A 102 1.41 -16.02 -4.70
CA ASN A 102 0.15 -15.51 -4.20
C ASN A 102 -0.19 -16.08 -2.83
N PHE A 103 -0.80 -15.23 -2.00
CA PHE A 103 -1.40 -15.63 -0.74
C PHE A 103 -2.90 -15.74 -0.88
N TYR A 104 -3.49 -16.65 -0.10
CA TYR A 104 -4.93 -16.89 -0.05
C TYR A 104 -5.42 -16.76 1.37
N ILE A 105 -6.71 -16.50 1.54
CA ILE A 105 -7.38 -16.50 2.85
C ILE A 105 -8.03 -17.87 3.03
N GLU A 106 -7.66 -18.57 4.08
CA GLU A 106 -8.16 -19.91 4.39
C GLU A 106 -9.69 -19.93 4.52
N GLY A 107 -10.34 -20.82 3.76
CA GLY A 107 -11.80 -20.91 3.70
C GLY A 107 -12.49 -19.86 2.82
N MET A 108 -11.73 -19.04 2.09
CA MET A 108 -12.25 -18.01 1.19
C MET A 108 -11.52 -18.00 -0.15
N GLU A 109 -10.96 -19.13 -0.57
CA GLU A 109 -10.07 -19.23 -1.74
C GLU A 109 -10.73 -18.83 -3.07
N GLY A 110 -12.05 -18.91 -3.13
CA GLY A 110 -12.85 -18.49 -4.30
C GLY A 110 -13.26 -17.02 -4.28
N ALA A 111 -12.98 -16.28 -3.21
CA ALA A 111 -13.39 -14.89 -3.12
C ALA A 111 -12.45 -13.95 -3.92
N PRO A 112 -12.95 -12.87 -4.49
CA PRO A 112 -12.15 -11.88 -5.18
C PRO A 112 -11.41 -11.00 -4.16
N TYR A 113 -10.13 -11.29 -3.88
CA TYR A 113 -9.33 -10.48 -2.96
C TYR A 113 -8.73 -9.25 -3.62
N SER A 114 -8.43 -8.26 -2.79
CA SER A 114 -7.45 -7.25 -3.12
C SER A 114 -6.03 -7.84 -2.96
N LEU A 115 -5.47 -8.35 -4.05
CA LEU A 115 -4.12 -8.93 -4.04
C LEU A 115 -3.05 -7.93 -3.57
N GLU A 116 -3.26 -6.65 -3.81
CA GLU A 116 -2.38 -5.58 -3.36
C GLU A 116 -2.42 -5.42 -1.83
N LEU A 117 -3.61 -5.36 -1.23
CA LEU A 117 -3.75 -5.27 0.23
C LEU A 117 -3.17 -6.51 0.91
N LEU A 118 -3.46 -7.69 0.39
CA LEU A 118 -2.95 -8.95 0.95
C LEU A 118 -1.43 -9.04 0.82
N SER A 119 -0.87 -8.67 -0.33
CA SER A 119 0.57 -8.63 -0.54
C SER A 119 1.24 -7.61 0.38
N SER A 120 0.65 -6.43 0.56
CA SER A 120 1.14 -5.39 1.45
C SER A 120 1.15 -5.86 2.91
N LEU A 121 0.08 -6.53 3.37
CA LEU A 121 0.01 -7.12 4.70
C LEU A 121 1.14 -8.12 4.92
N VAL A 122 1.34 -9.05 3.99
CA VAL A 122 2.37 -10.10 4.07
C VAL A 122 3.77 -9.49 4.16
N VAL A 123 4.09 -8.54 3.27
CA VAL A 123 5.40 -7.86 3.26
C VAL A 123 5.61 -7.08 4.55
N SER A 124 4.61 -6.30 4.98
CA SER A 124 4.72 -5.49 6.20
C SER A 124 4.83 -6.34 7.45
N SER A 125 4.14 -7.48 7.51
CA SER A 125 4.26 -8.43 8.63
C SER A 125 5.64 -9.08 8.70
N GLY A 126 6.30 -9.30 7.56
CA GLY A 126 7.70 -9.78 7.49
C GLY A 126 8.73 -8.72 7.86
N TYR A 127 8.35 -7.45 7.86
CA TYR A 127 9.22 -6.30 8.15
C TYR A 127 8.65 -5.45 9.30
N THR A 128 8.46 -6.05 10.47
CA THR A 128 7.82 -5.41 11.61
C THR A 128 8.77 -4.48 12.35
N LEU A 129 8.65 -3.19 12.07
CA LEU A 129 9.42 -2.12 12.69
C LEU A 129 8.76 -1.61 13.96
N ALA A 130 9.57 -1.44 15.01
CA ALA A 130 9.21 -0.62 16.15
C ALA A 130 9.17 0.87 15.73
N MET A 131 8.06 1.55 16.05
CA MET A 131 7.94 2.98 15.82
C MET A 131 8.84 3.73 16.83
N PRO A 132 9.70 4.67 16.40
CA PRO A 132 10.51 5.43 17.32
C PRO A 132 9.63 6.34 18.18
N LEU A 133 9.87 6.36 19.46
CA LEU A 133 9.20 7.24 20.43
C LEU A 133 9.78 8.67 20.35
N GLY A 134 9.18 9.61 21.09
CA GLY A 134 9.58 11.01 21.04
C GLY A 134 11.03 11.29 21.44
N ASP A 135 11.66 10.38 22.20
CA ASP A 135 13.08 10.42 22.58
C ASP A 135 13.98 9.60 21.61
N GLY A 136 13.39 9.04 20.54
CA GLY A 136 14.08 8.18 19.58
C GLY A 136 14.25 6.72 20.05
N SER A 137 13.75 6.35 21.24
CA SER A 137 13.77 4.96 21.73
C SER A 137 12.86 4.07 20.86
N PRO A 138 13.25 2.83 20.57
CA PRO A 138 12.41 1.88 19.84
C PRO A 138 11.33 1.24 20.72
N ARG A 139 11.40 1.42 22.04
CA ARG A 139 10.52 0.81 23.04
C ARG A 139 10.34 1.73 24.24
N LEU A 140 9.34 1.47 25.06
CA LEU A 140 9.15 2.20 26.30
C LEU A 140 10.35 1.99 27.23
N ASN A 141 10.89 3.09 27.80
CA ASN A 141 12.08 3.04 28.65
C ASN A 141 11.80 2.43 30.03
N ASP A 142 10.58 2.62 30.55
CA ASP A 142 10.15 2.13 31.87
C ASP A 142 8.67 1.72 31.76
N PRO A 143 8.36 0.58 31.10
CA PRO A 143 6.99 0.13 30.96
C PRO A 143 6.45 -0.30 32.33
N SER A 144 5.13 -0.12 32.55
CA SER A 144 4.45 -0.68 33.69
C SER A 144 4.53 -2.21 33.68
N ASP A 145 4.74 -2.83 34.85
CA ASP A 145 4.62 -4.27 35.01
C ASP A 145 3.19 -4.76 34.79
N ASP A 146 2.20 -3.88 34.97
CA ASP A 146 0.81 -4.15 34.65
C ASP A 146 0.57 -3.92 33.16
N LEU A 147 0.62 -4.98 32.38
CA LEU A 147 0.42 -4.96 30.94
C LEU A 147 -1.00 -4.56 30.51
N SER A 148 -1.99 -4.59 31.43
CA SER A 148 -3.37 -4.16 31.14
C SER A 148 -3.45 -2.67 30.78
N VAL A 149 -2.52 -1.84 31.29
CA VAL A 149 -2.39 -0.42 30.92
C VAL A 149 -2.21 -0.24 29.41
N TYR A 150 -1.58 -1.21 28.77
CA TYR A 150 -1.32 -1.23 27.34
C TYR A 150 -2.32 -2.09 26.54
N GLY A 151 -3.27 -2.77 27.21
CA GLY A 151 -4.15 -3.76 26.61
C GLY A 151 -3.40 -5.01 26.14
N LEU A 152 -2.30 -5.35 26.80
CA LEU A 152 -1.41 -6.48 26.46
C LEU A 152 -1.45 -7.60 27.48
N ALA A 153 -2.22 -7.46 28.57
CA ALA A 153 -2.40 -8.52 29.53
C ALA A 153 -3.21 -9.68 28.90
N GLU A 154 -2.94 -10.90 29.30
CA GLU A 154 -3.69 -12.08 28.83
C GLU A 154 -5.19 -11.95 29.10
N SER A 155 -5.57 -11.31 30.24
CA SER A 155 -6.96 -11.02 30.58
C SER A 155 -7.69 -10.10 29.60
N ASP A 156 -6.95 -9.27 28.86
CA ASP A 156 -7.48 -8.32 27.89
C ASP A 156 -7.73 -8.99 26.52
N ASN A 157 -7.30 -10.24 26.37
CA ASN A 157 -7.35 -10.98 25.08
C ASN A 157 -6.80 -10.15 23.92
N PRO A 158 -5.54 -9.71 23.98
CA PRO A 158 -4.96 -8.82 22.96
C PRO A 158 -5.02 -9.46 21.57
N ALA A 159 -5.21 -8.64 20.56
CA ALA A 159 -5.04 -9.09 19.20
C ALA A 159 -3.60 -9.56 18.97
N TRP A 160 -3.39 -10.47 18.01
CA TRP A 160 -2.05 -10.94 17.69
C TRP A 160 -1.97 -11.39 16.22
N TYR A 161 -0.78 -11.42 15.71
CA TYR A 161 -0.47 -12.18 14.50
C TYR A 161 0.70 -13.14 14.74
N LEU A 162 0.67 -14.26 14.03
CA LEU A 162 1.68 -15.30 14.03
C LEU A 162 2.18 -15.51 12.60
N LEU A 163 3.40 -15.07 12.33
CA LEU A 163 4.07 -15.32 11.07
C LEU A 163 4.82 -16.64 11.13
N THR A 164 4.58 -17.53 10.18
CA THR A 164 5.30 -18.79 10.01
C THR A 164 6.11 -18.75 8.73
N THR A 165 7.40 -19.08 8.84
CA THR A 165 8.32 -19.13 7.71
C THR A 165 8.30 -20.48 7.02
N MET A 166 8.81 -20.56 5.77
CA MET A 166 9.02 -21.81 5.03
C MET A 166 9.96 -22.79 5.76
N SER A 167 10.87 -22.28 6.60
CA SER A 167 11.73 -23.10 7.45
C SER A 167 11.06 -23.61 8.74
N GLY A 168 9.80 -23.25 8.98
CA GLY A 168 9.06 -23.61 10.19
C GLY A 168 9.31 -22.70 11.40
N LYS A 169 10.11 -21.63 11.27
CA LYS A 169 10.31 -20.66 12.32
C LYS A 169 9.07 -19.78 12.45
N THR A 170 8.73 -19.41 13.67
CA THR A 170 7.55 -18.60 13.98
C THR A 170 7.92 -17.31 14.69
N TYR A 171 7.14 -16.25 14.43
CA TYR A 171 7.24 -14.95 15.09
C TYR A 171 5.83 -14.50 15.46
N LYS A 172 5.58 -14.29 16.76
CA LYS A 172 4.28 -13.84 17.27
C LYS A 172 4.39 -12.46 17.87
N VAL A 173 3.46 -11.59 17.52
CA VAL A 173 3.37 -10.21 18.02
C VAL A 173 1.96 -9.98 18.53
N TYR A 174 1.84 -9.54 19.78
CA TYR A 174 0.61 -9.10 20.40
C TYR A 174 0.39 -7.61 20.14
N ILE A 175 -0.85 -7.21 19.93
CA ILE A 175 -1.28 -5.83 19.65
C ILE A 175 -2.33 -5.46 20.70
N GLY A 176 -2.03 -4.42 21.47
CA GLY A 176 -2.88 -3.91 22.53
C GLY A 176 -3.61 -2.62 22.15
N ASN A 177 -3.74 -1.70 23.11
CA ASN A 177 -4.46 -0.44 22.94
C ASN A 177 -3.75 0.52 21.99
N GLN A 178 -4.52 1.40 21.36
CA GLN A 178 -3.99 2.54 20.60
C GLN A 178 -3.25 3.49 21.55
N ILE A 179 -2.11 4.04 21.12
CA ILE A 179 -1.38 5.05 21.89
C ILE A 179 -2.19 6.36 21.98
N PRO A 180 -2.09 7.10 23.11
CA PRO A 180 -2.90 8.31 23.33
C PRO A 180 -2.72 9.40 22.28
N THR A 181 -1.57 9.46 21.62
CA THR A 181 -1.28 10.44 20.56
C THR A 181 -1.84 10.04 19.20
N GLY A 182 -2.39 8.83 19.06
CA GLY A 182 -2.76 8.24 17.78
C GLY A 182 -1.54 7.77 16.98
N GLY A 183 -1.77 7.25 15.78
CA GLY A 183 -0.70 6.87 14.85
C GLY A 183 -0.06 5.50 15.10
N GLY A 184 -0.42 4.79 16.18
CA GLY A 184 0.10 3.45 16.46
C GLY A 184 -0.61 2.75 17.61
N TYR A 185 -0.19 1.52 17.85
CA TYR A 185 -0.72 0.65 18.90
C TYR A 185 0.43 0.08 19.73
N TYR A 186 0.22 -0.03 21.03
CA TYR A 186 1.14 -0.78 21.87
C TYR A 186 1.23 -2.22 21.37
N CYS A 187 2.43 -2.77 21.39
CA CYS A 187 2.65 -4.16 21.00
C CYS A 187 3.80 -4.81 21.76
N MET A 188 3.83 -6.12 21.75
CA MET A 188 4.85 -6.92 22.40
C MET A 188 5.19 -8.14 21.54
N PHE A 189 6.47 -8.43 21.42
CA PHE A 189 6.93 -9.68 20.81
C PHE A 189 6.84 -10.81 21.83
N ASP A 190 6.32 -11.96 21.41
CA ASP A 190 6.18 -13.13 22.28
C ASP A 190 7.51 -13.58 22.90
N GLY A 191 7.50 -13.84 24.21
CA GLY A 191 8.70 -14.21 24.96
C GLY A 191 9.68 -13.06 25.26
N ARG A 192 9.36 -11.80 24.93
CA ARG A 192 10.21 -10.64 25.23
C ARG A 192 9.49 -9.64 26.13
N ASN A 193 10.08 -9.34 27.29
CA ASN A 193 9.53 -8.35 28.23
C ASN A 193 9.90 -6.93 27.78
N ALA A 194 9.28 -6.46 26.70
CA ALA A 194 9.46 -5.09 26.18
C ALA A 194 8.19 -4.65 25.43
N VAL A 195 7.75 -3.42 25.72
CA VAL A 195 6.59 -2.80 25.06
C VAL A 195 7.08 -1.86 23.96
N TYR A 196 6.59 -2.06 22.78
CA TYR A 196 6.88 -1.28 21.57
C TYR A 196 5.63 -0.53 21.12
N VAL A 197 5.77 0.27 20.07
CA VAL A 197 4.65 0.83 19.31
C VAL A 197 4.72 0.32 17.88
N LEU A 198 3.65 -0.29 17.42
CA LEU A 198 3.45 -0.70 16.04
C LEU A 198 2.75 0.42 15.27
N ASP A 199 3.26 0.73 14.08
CA ASP A 199 2.68 1.75 13.21
C ASP A 199 1.23 1.43 12.83
N SER A 200 0.38 2.47 12.73
CA SER A 200 -1.04 2.32 12.43
C SER A 200 -1.32 1.73 11.05
N SER A 201 -0.39 1.83 10.10
CA SER A 201 -0.57 1.29 8.75
C SER A 201 -0.64 -0.24 8.77
N LEU A 202 0.21 -0.90 9.54
CA LEU A 202 0.18 -2.35 9.70
C LEU A 202 -0.90 -2.77 10.72
N SER A 203 -0.95 -2.10 11.88
CA SER A 203 -1.87 -2.48 12.95
C SER A 203 -3.34 -2.33 12.55
N SER A 204 -3.72 -1.28 11.82
CA SER A 204 -5.09 -1.11 11.35
C SER A 204 -5.52 -2.22 10.38
N THR A 205 -4.60 -2.70 9.55
CA THR A 205 -4.87 -3.83 8.63
C THR A 205 -5.04 -5.14 9.41
N LEU A 206 -4.18 -5.38 10.41
CA LEU A 206 -4.26 -6.58 11.27
C LEU A 206 -5.51 -6.58 12.18
N LEU A 207 -6.01 -5.39 12.56
CA LEU A 207 -7.20 -5.24 13.40
C LEU A 207 -8.51 -5.15 12.58
N ALA A 208 -8.42 -5.07 11.27
CA ALA A 208 -9.58 -5.01 10.39
C ALA A 208 -10.33 -6.35 10.32
N ASP A 209 -11.58 -6.30 9.89
CA ASP A 209 -12.32 -7.50 9.48
C ASP A 209 -11.69 -8.05 8.18
N VAL A 210 -11.44 -9.35 8.13
CA VAL A 210 -10.92 -10.03 6.93
C VAL A 210 -11.79 -9.77 5.69
N LYS A 211 -13.09 -9.57 5.87
CA LYS A 211 -14.04 -9.23 4.80
C LYS A 211 -13.71 -7.92 4.10
N SER A 212 -13.00 -6.99 4.78
CA SER A 212 -12.56 -5.73 4.18
C SER A 212 -11.49 -5.92 3.11
N MET A 213 -10.84 -7.08 3.07
CA MET A 213 -9.86 -7.44 2.05
C MET A 213 -10.49 -8.04 0.79
N ILE A 214 -11.79 -8.36 0.85
CA ILE A 214 -12.54 -8.90 -0.26
C ILE A 214 -13.06 -7.75 -1.10
N THR A 215 -12.81 -7.79 -2.40
CA THR A 215 -13.38 -6.83 -3.33
C THR A 215 -14.83 -7.23 -3.60
N PRO A 216 -15.83 -6.46 -3.19
CA PRO A 216 -17.24 -6.81 -3.37
C PRO A 216 -17.68 -6.61 -4.82
N SER A 217 -16.90 -7.15 -5.79
CA SER A 217 -17.20 -7.08 -7.21
C SER A 217 -18.35 -8.02 -7.55
N LEU A 218 -19.39 -7.48 -8.16
CA LEU A 218 -20.55 -8.21 -8.69
C LEU A 218 -20.40 -8.46 -10.19
N GLY A 219 -19.46 -7.79 -10.85
CA GLY A 219 -19.17 -7.91 -12.26
C GLY A 219 -17.93 -8.80 -12.51
N TYR A 220 -17.89 -9.40 -13.68
CA TYR A 220 -16.67 -10.05 -14.16
C TYR A 220 -15.70 -8.97 -14.65
N PRO A 221 -14.47 -8.87 -14.14
CA PRO A 221 -13.52 -7.85 -14.59
C PRO A 221 -13.14 -8.12 -16.06
N ILE A 222 -13.67 -7.30 -16.96
CA ILE A 222 -13.39 -7.37 -18.38
C ILE A 222 -12.41 -6.23 -18.70
N SER A 223 -11.19 -6.58 -19.12
CA SER A 223 -10.27 -5.57 -19.64
C SER A 223 -10.73 -5.09 -21.02
N THR A 224 -10.32 -3.89 -21.43
CA THR A 224 -10.62 -3.35 -22.75
C THR A 224 -10.19 -4.30 -23.90
N SER A 225 -9.11 -5.07 -23.69
CA SER A 225 -8.64 -6.09 -24.63
C SER A 225 -9.50 -7.36 -24.66
N ASP A 226 -10.29 -7.60 -23.61
CA ASP A 226 -11.08 -8.82 -23.44
C ASP A 226 -12.57 -8.63 -23.77
N MET A 227 -12.99 -7.42 -24.13
CA MET A 227 -14.39 -7.10 -24.44
C MET A 227 -14.95 -7.97 -25.58
N PHE A 228 -14.11 -8.33 -26.55
CA PHE A 228 -14.49 -9.24 -27.64
C PHE A 228 -14.54 -10.73 -27.24
N LYS A 229 -14.22 -11.06 -25.99
CA LYS A 229 -14.41 -12.41 -25.42
C LYS A 229 -15.77 -12.59 -24.76
N VAL A 230 -16.57 -11.54 -24.70
CA VAL A 230 -17.97 -11.62 -24.29
C VAL A 230 -18.76 -12.09 -25.49
N ASP A 231 -19.19 -13.36 -25.52
CA ASP A 231 -19.88 -13.96 -26.65
C ASP A 231 -21.22 -13.29 -26.90
N ASP A 232 -22.04 -13.11 -25.86
CA ASP A 232 -23.29 -12.36 -25.93
C ASP A 232 -23.57 -11.57 -24.65
N PHE A 233 -24.40 -10.55 -24.76
CA PHE A 233 -24.82 -9.72 -23.65
C PHE A 233 -26.34 -9.49 -23.74
N GLN A 234 -27.07 -9.82 -22.65
CA GLN A 234 -28.51 -9.68 -22.61
C GLN A 234 -28.94 -8.83 -21.41
N ILE A 235 -29.91 -7.94 -21.64
CA ILE A 235 -30.63 -7.23 -20.58
C ILE A 235 -32.05 -7.74 -20.58
N ILE A 236 -32.46 -8.32 -19.45
CA ILE A 236 -33.82 -8.79 -19.21
C ILE A 236 -34.42 -7.91 -18.12
N LYS A 237 -35.54 -7.26 -18.43
CA LYS A 237 -36.30 -6.42 -17.49
C LYS A 237 -37.73 -6.97 -17.33
N GLU A 238 -38.18 -7.22 -16.12
CA GLU A 238 -39.53 -7.75 -15.81
C GLU A 238 -39.85 -9.02 -16.63
N ASN A 239 -38.91 -9.94 -16.73
CA ASN A 239 -38.95 -11.17 -17.52
C ASN A 239 -39.15 -10.96 -19.04
N LYS A 240 -38.83 -9.77 -19.53
CA LYS A 240 -38.88 -9.46 -20.98
C LYS A 240 -37.44 -9.09 -21.43
N LEU A 241 -37.04 -9.67 -22.56
CA LEU A 241 -35.78 -9.31 -23.22
C LEU A 241 -35.90 -7.84 -23.66
N PHE A 242 -34.97 -7.02 -23.19
CA PHE A 242 -34.87 -5.59 -23.51
C PHE A 242 -33.76 -5.29 -24.50
N LEU A 243 -32.63 -5.97 -24.35
CA LEU A 243 -31.49 -5.84 -25.24
C LEU A 243 -30.80 -7.19 -25.37
N TRP A 244 -30.40 -7.55 -26.57
CA TRP A 244 -29.48 -8.66 -26.83
C TRP A 244 -28.47 -8.23 -27.89
N VAL A 245 -27.19 -8.27 -27.52
CA VAL A 245 -26.05 -7.97 -28.39
C VAL A 245 -25.19 -9.20 -28.46
N ASP A 246 -24.82 -9.55 -29.67
CA ASP A 246 -23.96 -10.68 -30.00
C ASP A 246 -22.59 -10.17 -30.46
N THR A 247 -21.54 -10.88 -30.13
CA THR A 247 -20.19 -10.58 -30.61
C THR A 247 -19.87 -11.46 -31.79
N LEU A 248 -19.71 -10.85 -32.95
CA LEU A 248 -19.34 -11.52 -34.17
C LEU A 248 -17.83 -11.60 -34.31
N THR A 249 -17.29 -12.75 -34.66
CA THR A 249 -15.89 -12.89 -35.07
C THR A 249 -15.59 -12.08 -36.33
N ALA A 250 -14.34 -11.86 -36.63
CA ALA A 250 -13.91 -11.19 -37.86
C ALA A 250 -14.46 -11.92 -39.11
N GLU A 251 -14.49 -13.26 -39.08
CA GLU A 251 -15.02 -14.08 -40.20
C GLU A 251 -16.54 -13.92 -40.36
N GLU A 252 -17.29 -13.98 -39.29
CA GLU A 252 -18.76 -13.83 -39.30
C GLU A 252 -19.21 -12.42 -39.68
N SER A 253 -18.46 -11.41 -39.26
CA SER A 253 -18.76 -10.01 -39.57
C SER A 253 -18.29 -9.59 -40.95
N GLY A 254 -17.40 -10.37 -41.59
CA GLY A 254 -16.75 -10.01 -42.85
C GLY A 254 -15.84 -8.76 -42.73
N LYS A 255 -15.34 -8.47 -41.56
CA LYS A 255 -14.46 -7.35 -41.21
C LYS A 255 -13.10 -7.85 -40.78
N ASP A 256 -12.11 -6.97 -40.71
CA ASP A 256 -10.77 -7.31 -40.23
C ASP A 256 -10.71 -7.55 -38.73
N LEU A 257 -11.71 -7.11 -37.96
CA LEU A 257 -11.79 -7.20 -36.49
C LEU A 257 -13.18 -7.70 -36.06
N PRO A 258 -13.29 -8.36 -34.91
CA PRO A 258 -14.57 -8.67 -34.30
C PRO A 258 -15.46 -7.43 -34.16
N SER A 259 -16.77 -7.62 -34.23
CA SER A 259 -17.75 -6.53 -34.11
C SER A 259 -18.97 -6.98 -33.31
N TYR A 260 -19.83 -6.03 -32.97
CA TYR A 260 -21.05 -6.27 -32.21
C TYR A 260 -22.28 -6.10 -33.09
N GLU A 261 -23.26 -6.96 -32.89
CA GLU A 261 -24.55 -6.90 -33.59
C GLU A 261 -25.71 -6.94 -32.57
N ALA A 262 -26.65 -6.01 -32.68
CA ALA A 262 -27.88 -6.08 -31.91
C ALA A 262 -28.83 -7.12 -32.51
N LYS A 263 -29.08 -8.20 -31.79
CA LYS A 263 -30.08 -9.22 -32.15
C LYS A 263 -31.48 -8.82 -31.70
N PHE A 264 -31.56 -8.04 -30.63
CA PHE A 264 -32.82 -7.49 -30.15
C PHE A 264 -32.62 -6.08 -29.55
N PRO A 265 -33.45 -5.09 -29.86
CA PRO A 265 -34.48 -5.12 -30.94
C PRO A 265 -33.88 -5.32 -32.33
N ALA A 266 -34.56 -6.09 -33.16
CA ALA A 266 -34.07 -6.37 -34.48
C ALA A 266 -33.99 -5.07 -35.35
N GLY A 267 -32.89 -4.91 -36.10
CA GLY A 267 -32.64 -3.74 -36.93
C GLY A 267 -32.13 -2.50 -36.18
N MET A 268 -31.80 -2.62 -34.89
CA MET A 268 -31.17 -1.54 -34.13
C MET A 268 -29.70 -1.37 -34.57
N GLU A 269 -29.32 -0.15 -34.97
CA GLU A 269 -27.93 0.20 -35.16
C GLU A 269 -27.27 0.38 -33.77
N LEU A 270 -26.20 -0.38 -33.52
CA LEU A 270 -25.48 -0.34 -32.25
C LEU A 270 -24.34 0.71 -32.32
N ASN A 271 -24.36 1.66 -31.41
CA ASN A 271 -23.20 2.52 -31.20
C ASN A 271 -22.16 1.75 -30.40
N THR A 272 -21.10 1.29 -31.04
CA THR A 272 -20.05 0.45 -30.44
C THR A 272 -19.40 1.13 -29.25
N SER A 273 -19.15 2.43 -29.29
CA SER A 273 -18.54 3.15 -28.15
C SER A 273 -19.45 3.19 -26.93
N VAL A 274 -20.75 3.36 -27.13
CA VAL A 274 -21.74 3.32 -26.05
C VAL A 274 -21.85 1.91 -25.48
N TYR A 275 -21.85 0.91 -26.33
CA TYR A 275 -21.93 -0.49 -25.91
C TYR A 275 -20.69 -0.94 -25.12
N THR A 276 -19.48 -0.59 -25.56
CA THR A 276 -18.26 -0.90 -24.81
C THR A 276 -18.23 -0.19 -23.46
N SER A 277 -18.69 1.07 -23.41
CA SER A 277 -18.84 1.77 -22.11
C SER A 277 -19.87 1.09 -21.19
N LEU A 278 -20.94 0.53 -21.76
CA LEU A 278 -21.91 -0.25 -20.97
C LEU A 278 -21.27 -1.52 -20.41
N LEU A 279 -20.50 -2.26 -21.19
CA LEU A 279 -19.75 -3.44 -20.72
C LEU A 279 -18.76 -3.06 -19.60
N GLU A 280 -18.04 -1.94 -19.71
CA GLU A 280 -17.17 -1.40 -18.67
C GLU A 280 -17.92 -1.14 -17.37
N VAL A 281 -19.11 -0.53 -17.44
CA VAL A 281 -19.94 -0.28 -16.26
C VAL A 281 -20.35 -1.59 -15.60
N PHE A 282 -20.80 -2.58 -16.36
CA PHE A 282 -21.17 -3.89 -15.80
C PHE A 282 -19.98 -4.65 -15.23
N SER A 283 -18.80 -4.51 -15.82
CA SER A 283 -17.57 -5.12 -15.30
C SER A 283 -17.10 -4.49 -13.99
N SER A 284 -17.49 -3.24 -13.73
CA SER A 284 -17.11 -2.45 -12.55
C SER A 284 -18.16 -2.45 -11.45
N PHE A 285 -19.27 -3.18 -11.58
CA PHE A 285 -20.26 -3.26 -10.52
C PHE A 285 -19.67 -3.86 -9.25
N ALA A 286 -19.79 -3.11 -8.17
CA ALA A 286 -19.35 -3.53 -6.85
C ALA A 286 -20.44 -3.25 -5.80
N GLY A 287 -20.51 -4.13 -4.79
CA GLY A 287 -21.27 -3.86 -3.58
C GLY A 287 -20.58 -2.81 -2.71
N THR A 288 -21.28 -2.30 -1.72
CA THR A 288 -20.71 -1.36 -0.74
C THR A 288 -19.94 -2.08 0.36
N GLU A 289 -20.28 -3.35 0.63
CA GLU A 289 -19.64 -4.18 1.65
C GLU A 289 -19.81 -5.67 1.35
N THR A 290 -18.94 -6.50 1.90
CA THR A 290 -19.05 -7.95 1.88
C THR A 290 -19.72 -8.44 3.17
N VAL A 291 -20.94 -8.99 3.05
CA VAL A 291 -21.70 -9.51 4.19
C VAL A 291 -21.30 -10.94 4.52
N ALA A 292 -21.19 -11.79 3.51
CA ALA A 292 -20.76 -13.19 3.64
C ALA A 292 -20.08 -13.67 2.37
N CYS A 293 -19.15 -14.62 2.52
CA CYS A 293 -18.55 -15.40 1.43
C CYS A 293 -18.99 -16.85 1.63
N GLY A 294 -19.64 -17.42 0.61
CA GLY A 294 -20.08 -18.82 0.58
C GLY A 294 -19.09 -19.70 -0.18
#